data_d7b1cab7e7e29c1f537428cf6515a5f8
#
_entry.id   d7b1cab7e7e29c1f537428cf6515a5f8
#
_cell.length_a   1.000
_cell.length_b   1.000
_cell.length_c   1.000
_cell.angle_alpha   90.00
_cell.angle_beta   90.00
_cell.angle_gamma   90.00
#
_symmetry.space_group_name_H-M   'P 1'
#
loop_
_entity.id
_entity.type
_entity.pdbx_description
1 polymer ?
#
loop_
_entity_poly.entity_id
_entity_poly.type
_entity_poly.pdbx_seq_one_letter_code
_entity_poly.pdbx_strand_id
1 'polypeptide(L)'
;MFRRRRGHDQDQRHPGEQAGEGSRYLLREKLLSIGDDFWIENDRGDRVFHVDAKALRLRDTVVVKDMGGTELVKLQKRLLRARDTMAIERGRDTVARVKKAVIAPLRDRFTIELTEGGSLDAMGSILDHEYQITRDGVPVANISKRWFRVRDSYGVAVAPGQDDALVLAVTVCIDHLTD
;
A
#
# COMPACT_ATOMS: atom_id res chain seq x y z
N MET A 1 19.62 48.95 -47.07
CA MET A 1 19.95 47.50 -47.08
C MET A 1 20.15 47.07 -45.67
N PHE A 2 19.05 46.67 -44.99
CA PHE A 2 19.04 46.29 -43.55
C PHE A 2 18.97 44.79 -43.42
N ARG A 3 20.03 44.16 -42.94
CA ARG A 3 20.06 42.73 -42.56
C ARG A 3 19.50 42.59 -41.16
N ARG A 4 18.32 41.96 -41.05
CA ARG A 4 17.75 41.47 -39.79
C ARG A 4 18.56 40.25 -39.34
N ARG A 5 19.22 40.34 -38.17
CA ARG A 5 19.74 39.21 -37.43
C ARG A 5 18.56 38.51 -36.71
N ARG A 6 18.33 37.26 -37.03
CA ARG A 6 17.44 36.39 -36.27
C ARG A 6 18.16 36.01 -34.98
N GLY A 7 17.58 36.41 -33.85
CA GLY A 7 17.95 35.89 -32.55
C GLY A 7 17.59 34.41 -32.48
N HIS A 8 18.55 33.59 -32.12
CA HIS A 8 18.39 32.20 -31.82
C HIS A 8 17.97 32.17 -30.35
N ASP A 9 16.68 32.02 -30.11
CA ASP A 9 16.12 31.76 -28.80
C ASP A 9 16.43 30.30 -28.48
N GLN A 10 17.48 30.11 -27.69
CA GLN A 10 17.81 28.80 -27.14
C GLN A 10 16.80 28.53 -26.02
N ASP A 11 15.81 27.70 -26.33
CA ASP A 11 14.92 27.03 -25.40
C ASP A 11 15.79 26.24 -24.40
N GLN A 12 16.19 26.89 -23.32
CA GLN A 12 16.80 26.24 -22.15
C GLN A 12 15.68 25.50 -21.41
N ARG A 13 15.33 24.33 -21.91
CA ARG A 13 14.61 23.36 -21.11
C ARG A 13 15.54 22.91 -19.99
N HIS A 14 15.28 23.43 -18.81
CA HIS A 14 15.81 22.86 -17.59
C HIS A 14 15.37 21.38 -17.53
N PRO A 15 16.27 20.43 -17.22
CA PRO A 15 15.89 19.09 -16.86
C PRO A 15 15.36 19.16 -15.42
N GLY A 16 14.15 19.71 -15.26
CA GLY A 16 13.38 19.70 -14.03
C GLY A 16 12.63 18.38 -13.96
N GLU A 17 13.10 17.54 -13.06
CA GLU A 17 12.32 16.66 -12.20
C GLU A 17 11.03 16.09 -12.82
N GLN A 18 11.16 14.98 -13.47
CA GLN A 18 10.10 14.00 -13.49
C GLN A 18 10.02 13.44 -12.05
N ALA A 19 9.34 14.18 -11.17
CA ALA A 19 8.76 13.60 -9.98
C ALA A 19 7.86 12.49 -10.50
N GLY A 20 8.26 11.22 -10.33
CA GLY A 20 7.52 10.08 -10.82
C GLY A 20 6.08 10.17 -10.33
N GLU A 21 5.12 9.98 -11.22
CA GLU A 21 3.72 9.86 -10.82
C GLU A 21 3.61 8.67 -9.87
N GLY A 22 2.93 8.87 -8.72
CA GLY A 22 2.65 7.79 -7.80
C GLY A 22 1.74 6.75 -8.43
N SER A 23 1.72 5.57 -7.88
CA SER A 23 0.93 4.45 -8.37
C SER A 23 -0.47 4.44 -7.75
N ARG A 24 -1.47 3.96 -8.48
CA ARG A 24 -2.84 3.80 -7.98
C ARG A 24 -3.31 2.36 -8.18
N TYR A 25 -3.95 1.83 -7.14
CA TYR A 25 -4.40 0.46 -7.11
C TYR A 25 -5.86 0.38 -6.64
N LEU A 26 -6.58 -0.59 -7.17
CA LEU A 26 -7.92 -0.96 -6.76
C LEU A 26 -7.87 -2.27 -5.99
N LEU A 27 -8.36 -2.25 -4.75
CA LEU A 27 -8.51 -3.41 -3.88
C LEU A 27 -9.99 -3.63 -3.59
N ARG A 28 -10.37 -4.88 -3.35
CA ARG A 28 -11.72 -5.23 -2.92
C ARG A 28 -11.84 -5.17 -1.40
N GLU A 29 -13.00 -4.77 -0.89
CA GLU A 29 -13.30 -4.83 0.53
C GLU A 29 -13.42 -6.29 1.01
N LYS A 30 -13.11 -6.51 2.27
CA LYS A 30 -13.20 -7.84 2.93
C LYS A 30 -12.40 -8.93 2.22
N LEU A 31 -11.23 -8.56 1.76
CA LEU A 31 -10.33 -9.41 0.97
C LEU A 31 -10.05 -10.76 1.63
N LEU A 32 -9.95 -10.79 2.95
CA LEU A 32 -9.49 -11.95 3.70
C LEU A 32 -10.63 -12.70 4.40
N SER A 33 -11.81 -12.10 4.57
CA SER A 33 -12.95 -12.75 5.24
C SER A 33 -13.52 -13.93 4.45
N ILE A 34 -13.36 -13.93 3.13
CA ILE A 34 -13.87 -14.99 2.24
C ILE A 34 -12.82 -16.08 2.02
N GLY A 35 -11.52 -15.81 2.28
CA GLY A 35 -10.41 -16.76 2.10
C GLY A 35 -10.24 -17.19 0.64
N ASP A 36 -10.67 -16.36 -0.31
CA ASP A 36 -10.51 -16.55 -1.74
C ASP A 36 -9.37 -15.69 -2.26
N ASP A 37 -8.70 -16.18 -3.30
CA ASP A 37 -7.69 -15.42 -4.01
C ASP A 37 -8.30 -14.22 -4.71
N PHE A 38 -7.58 -13.11 -4.75
CA PHE A 38 -8.02 -11.93 -5.46
C PHE A 38 -6.86 -11.22 -6.19
N TRP A 39 -7.23 -10.35 -7.12
CA TRP A 39 -6.30 -9.56 -7.89
C TRP A 39 -6.34 -8.10 -7.45
N ILE A 40 -5.17 -7.47 -7.39
CA ILE A 40 -5.05 -6.02 -7.27
C ILE A 40 -4.87 -5.49 -8.69
N GLU A 41 -5.68 -4.50 -9.04
CA GLU A 41 -5.69 -3.86 -10.36
C GLU A 41 -5.04 -2.47 -10.26
N ASN A 42 -4.39 -2.02 -11.33
CA ASN A 42 -3.92 -0.64 -11.44
C ASN A 42 -5.07 0.30 -11.89
N ASP A 43 -4.78 1.58 -12.07
CA ASP A 43 -5.73 2.59 -12.52
C ASP A 43 -6.25 2.38 -13.96
N ARG A 44 -5.59 1.51 -14.74
CA ARG A 44 -6.01 1.11 -16.09
C ARG A 44 -6.89 -0.13 -16.10
N GLY A 45 -7.09 -0.75 -14.93
CA GLY A 45 -7.83 -2.02 -14.79
C GLY A 45 -6.99 -3.25 -15.11
N ASP A 46 -5.66 -3.11 -15.27
CA ASP A 46 -4.79 -4.26 -15.45
C ASP A 46 -4.51 -4.92 -14.10
N ARG A 47 -4.57 -6.24 -14.06
CA ARG A 47 -4.14 -7.01 -12.88
C ARG A 47 -2.63 -6.93 -12.74
N VAL A 48 -2.16 -6.49 -11.59
CA VAL A 48 -0.72 -6.27 -11.33
C VAL A 48 -0.18 -7.11 -10.19
N PHE A 49 -1.03 -7.48 -9.23
CA PHE A 49 -0.67 -8.41 -8.16
C PHE A 49 -1.76 -9.44 -7.93
N HIS A 50 -1.33 -10.62 -7.50
CA HIS A 50 -2.19 -11.70 -7.05
C HIS A 50 -2.03 -11.89 -5.54
N VAL A 51 -3.13 -11.87 -4.79
CA VAL A 51 -3.14 -12.15 -3.36
C VAL A 51 -3.74 -13.52 -3.14
N ASP A 52 -2.89 -14.45 -2.70
CA ASP A 52 -3.24 -15.82 -2.37
C ASP A 52 -3.63 -15.89 -0.89
N ALA A 53 -4.93 -15.86 -0.64
CA ALA A 53 -5.50 -15.90 0.70
C ALA A 53 -5.89 -17.31 1.15
N LYS A 54 -5.80 -18.34 0.30
CA LYS A 54 -6.13 -19.73 0.65
C LYS A 54 -5.28 -20.26 1.79
N ALA A 55 -4.02 -19.85 1.85
CA ALA A 55 -3.11 -20.23 2.91
C ALA A 55 -3.51 -19.66 4.28
N LEU A 56 -4.35 -18.60 4.33
CA LEU A 56 -4.84 -18.01 5.57
C LEU A 56 -5.63 -19.02 6.40
N ARG A 57 -6.47 -19.84 5.76
CA ARG A 57 -7.30 -20.85 6.46
C ARG A 57 -6.49 -21.96 7.16
N LEU A 58 -5.27 -22.21 6.69
CA LEU A 58 -4.45 -23.31 7.15
C LEU A 58 -3.25 -22.89 8.00
N ARG A 59 -2.73 -21.68 7.78
CA ARG A 59 -1.43 -21.22 8.32
C ARG A 59 -1.42 -19.78 8.81
N ASP A 60 -2.56 -19.08 8.85
CA ASP A 60 -2.64 -17.65 9.12
C ASP A 60 -1.67 -16.82 8.23
N THR A 61 -1.58 -17.20 6.95
CA THR A 61 -0.62 -16.68 6.00
C THR A 61 -1.31 -16.22 4.73
N VAL A 62 -0.96 -15.02 4.25
CA VAL A 62 -1.36 -14.47 2.94
C VAL A 62 -0.10 -14.22 2.14
N VAL A 63 -0.12 -14.53 0.85
CA VAL A 63 1.02 -14.31 -0.04
C VAL A 63 0.64 -13.34 -1.15
N VAL A 64 1.40 -12.28 -1.31
CA VAL A 64 1.30 -11.35 -2.44
C VAL A 64 2.33 -11.72 -3.50
N LYS A 65 1.87 -11.95 -4.72
CA LYS A 65 2.68 -12.39 -5.86
C LYS A 65 2.58 -11.38 -7.00
N ASP A 66 3.59 -11.31 -7.82
CA ASP A 66 3.50 -10.64 -9.12
C ASP A 66 2.69 -11.46 -10.13
N MET A 67 2.49 -10.92 -11.33
CA MET A 67 1.77 -11.60 -12.42
C MET A 67 2.52 -12.81 -12.98
N GLY A 68 3.81 -12.94 -12.73
CA GLY A 68 4.63 -14.11 -13.06
C GLY A 68 4.53 -15.23 -12.01
N GLY A 69 3.82 -15.00 -10.89
CA GLY A 69 3.68 -15.93 -9.78
C GLY A 69 4.83 -15.89 -8.78
N THR A 70 5.74 -14.92 -8.89
CA THR A 70 6.83 -14.71 -7.92
C THR A 70 6.27 -14.15 -6.62
N GLU A 71 6.59 -14.77 -5.49
CA GLU A 71 6.28 -14.25 -4.17
C GLU A 71 7.05 -12.95 -3.92
N LEU A 72 6.32 -11.85 -3.71
CA LEU A 72 6.90 -10.55 -3.39
C LEU A 72 6.99 -10.34 -1.88
N VAL A 73 5.89 -10.62 -1.19
CA VAL A 73 5.80 -10.53 0.26
C VAL A 73 4.81 -11.56 0.80
N LYS A 74 5.08 -12.01 2.02
CA LYS A 74 4.22 -12.91 2.79
C LYS A 74 3.77 -12.22 4.08
N LEU A 75 2.48 -12.27 4.36
CA LEU A 75 1.85 -11.71 5.54
C LEU A 75 1.54 -12.85 6.50
N GLN A 76 2.00 -12.75 7.75
CA GLN A 76 1.79 -13.80 8.73
C GLN A 76 1.26 -13.24 10.03
N LYS A 77 0.13 -13.76 10.50
CA LYS A 77 -0.41 -13.42 11.81
C LYS A 77 0.53 -13.93 12.91
N ARG A 78 0.85 -13.08 13.86
CA ARG A 78 1.68 -13.40 15.02
C ARG A 78 0.87 -13.17 16.29
N LEU A 79 0.56 -14.23 17.01
CA LEU A 79 -0.10 -14.14 18.31
C LEU A 79 0.95 -13.73 19.37
N LEU A 80 1.06 -12.45 19.64
CA LEU A 80 1.88 -11.91 20.72
C LEU A 80 0.96 -11.52 21.88
N ARG A 81 1.02 -12.28 22.94
CA ARG A 81 0.36 -12.27 24.29
C ARG A 81 -0.75 -11.25 24.60
N ALA A 82 -0.92 -10.14 23.90
CA ALA A 82 -1.94 -9.12 24.18
C ALA A 82 -2.36 -8.28 22.97
N ARG A 83 -1.78 -8.47 21.78
CA ARG A 83 -2.06 -7.64 20.59
C ARG A 83 -1.98 -8.46 19.33
N ASP A 84 -2.99 -8.35 18.50
CA ASP A 84 -2.93 -8.86 17.15
C ASP A 84 -1.85 -8.09 16.37
N THR A 85 -0.90 -8.81 15.85
CA THR A 85 0.23 -8.28 15.09
C THR A 85 0.39 -9.11 13.83
N MET A 86 0.60 -8.45 12.70
CA MET A 86 0.99 -9.11 11.46
C MET A 86 2.43 -8.78 11.10
N ALA A 87 3.21 -9.81 10.77
CA ALA A 87 4.53 -9.66 10.20
C ALA A 87 4.43 -9.68 8.66
N ILE A 88 5.16 -8.80 8.01
CA ILE A 88 5.39 -8.79 6.57
C ILE A 88 6.79 -9.32 6.34
N GLU A 89 6.90 -10.40 5.59
CA GLU A 89 8.15 -11.09 5.31
C GLU A 89 8.47 -11.00 3.81
N ARG A 90 9.74 -10.88 3.48
CA ARG A 90 10.27 -10.96 2.13
C ARG A 90 11.33 -12.06 2.11
N GLY A 91 11.00 -13.16 1.42
CA GLY A 91 11.78 -14.37 1.53
C GLY A 91 11.76 -14.93 2.98
N ARG A 92 12.89 -14.91 3.66
CA ARG A 92 13.02 -15.39 5.06
C ARG A 92 13.08 -14.27 6.10
N ASP A 93 13.14 -13.02 5.64
CA ASP A 93 13.37 -11.88 6.51
C ASP A 93 12.06 -11.13 6.79
N THR A 94 11.81 -10.80 8.05
CA THR A 94 10.74 -9.88 8.42
C THR A 94 11.17 -8.48 8.02
N VAL A 95 10.40 -7.81 7.14
CA VAL A 95 10.69 -6.44 6.70
C VAL A 95 9.84 -5.40 7.44
N ALA A 96 8.67 -5.79 7.94
CA ALA A 96 7.81 -4.91 8.73
C ALA A 96 6.92 -5.69 9.71
N ARG A 97 6.41 -4.98 10.74
CA ARG A 97 5.38 -5.47 11.66
C ARG A 97 4.27 -4.44 11.79
N VAL A 98 3.04 -4.86 11.51
CA VAL A 98 1.84 -4.05 11.63
C VAL A 98 1.17 -4.33 12.95
N LYS A 99 0.93 -3.27 13.75
CA LYS A 99 0.33 -3.36 15.09
C LYS A 99 -0.83 -2.38 15.21
N LYS A 100 -1.96 -2.84 15.75
CA LYS A 100 -3.07 -1.95 16.10
C LYS A 100 -2.74 -1.20 17.39
N ALA A 101 -2.92 0.13 17.41
CA ALA A 101 -2.74 0.93 18.62
C ALA A 101 -3.91 0.70 19.59
N VAL A 102 -3.59 0.58 20.89
CA VAL A 102 -4.57 0.20 21.92
C VAL A 102 -5.44 1.36 22.38
N ILE A 103 -5.09 2.61 22.03
CA ILE A 103 -5.74 3.81 22.60
C ILE A 103 -6.05 4.81 21.50
N ALA A 104 -7.26 4.71 20.92
CA ALA A 104 -7.88 5.84 20.25
C ALA A 104 -9.40 5.67 20.28
N PRO A 105 -10.13 6.35 21.18
CA PRO A 105 -11.58 6.19 21.29
C PRO A 105 -12.36 6.72 20.08
N LEU A 106 -11.71 7.42 19.15
CA LEU A 106 -12.37 8.08 18.03
C LEU A 106 -11.71 7.88 16.65
N ARG A 107 -10.50 7.31 16.57
CA ARG A 107 -9.81 7.04 15.30
C ARG A 107 -8.93 5.80 15.45
N ASP A 108 -9.09 4.85 14.56
CA ASP A 108 -8.18 3.74 14.48
C ASP A 108 -6.80 4.21 14.06
N ARG A 109 -5.78 3.68 14.71
CA ARG A 109 -4.39 3.94 14.41
C ARG A 109 -3.62 2.64 14.36
N PHE A 110 -2.80 2.49 13.34
CA PHE A 110 -1.85 1.40 13.23
C PHE A 110 -0.42 1.96 13.16
N THR A 111 0.50 1.27 13.79
CA THR A 111 1.93 1.55 13.67
C THR A 111 2.59 0.39 12.93
N ILE A 112 3.38 0.70 11.93
CA ILE A 112 4.13 -0.24 11.11
C ILE A 112 5.60 -0.04 11.41
N GLU A 113 6.19 -0.96 12.19
CA GLU A 113 7.61 -0.95 12.50
C GLU A 113 8.39 -1.57 11.34
N LEU A 114 9.34 -0.82 10.76
CA LEU A 114 10.21 -1.29 9.69
C LEU A 114 11.50 -1.89 10.27
N THR A 115 11.92 -3.04 9.76
CA THR A 115 13.14 -3.72 10.26
C THR A 115 14.42 -2.94 9.92
N GLU A 116 14.42 -2.22 8.80
CA GLU A 116 15.54 -1.34 8.40
C GLU A 116 15.61 -0.04 9.22
N GLY A 117 14.66 0.18 10.12
CA GLY A 117 14.56 1.33 11.00
C GLY A 117 13.44 2.29 10.62
N GLY A 118 12.94 3.01 11.65
CA GLY A 118 11.80 3.90 11.52
C GLY A 118 10.45 3.18 11.55
N SER A 119 9.40 3.96 11.36
CA SER A 119 8.03 3.44 11.35
C SER A 119 7.15 4.22 10.36
N LEU A 120 6.03 3.59 9.98
CA LEU A 120 4.91 4.26 9.33
C LEU A 120 3.75 4.32 10.31
N ASP A 121 2.93 5.35 10.20
CA ASP A 121 1.67 5.48 10.92
C ASP A 121 0.51 5.48 9.94
N ALA A 122 -0.49 4.62 10.17
CA ALA A 122 -1.76 4.67 9.46
C ALA A 122 -2.84 5.26 10.37
N MET A 123 -3.47 6.33 9.92
CA MET A 123 -4.45 7.10 10.70
C MET A 123 -5.64 7.53 9.84
N GLY A 124 -6.84 7.42 10.40
CA GLY A 124 -8.07 7.87 9.76
C GLY A 124 -9.26 7.00 10.14
N SER A 125 -10.30 6.98 9.31
CA SER A 125 -11.43 6.06 9.43
C SER A 125 -11.07 4.75 8.73
N ILE A 126 -10.46 3.82 9.46
CA ILE A 126 -9.97 2.56 8.91
C ILE A 126 -11.14 1.70 8.41
N LEU A 127 -12.21 1.58 9.19
CA LEU A 127 -13.42 0.82 8.84
C LEU A 127 -14.10 1.32 7.57
N ASP A 128 -13.99 2.62 7.30
CA ASP A 128 -14.55 3.24 6.10
C ASP A 128 -13.55 3.26 4.94
N HIS A 129 -12.34 2.71 5.08
CA HIS A 129 -11.24 2.80 4.12
C HIS A 129 -10.95 4.25 3.70
N GLU A 130 -10.97 5.17 4.65
CA GLU A 130 -10.63 6.59 4.47
C GLU A 130 -9.51 6.96 5.44
N TYR A 131 -8.27 6.60 5.08
CA TYR A 131 -7.11 6.82 5.94
C TYR A 131 -5.83 7.09 5.13
N GLN A 132 -4.81 7.55 5.82
CA GLN A 132 -3.51 7.87 5.25
C GLN A 132 -2.42 7.09 5.98
N ILE A 133 -1.42 6.64 5.22
CA ILE A 133 -0.17 6.10 5.74
C ILE A 133 0.90 7.17 5.59
N THR A 134 1.62 7.48 6.68
CA THR A 134 2.67 8.50 6.69
C THR A 134 3.97 7.94 7.29
N ARG A 135 5.11 8.52 6.87
CA ARG A 135 6.42 8.35 7.52
C ARG A 135 6.87 9.72 8.01
N ASP A 136 7.06 9.88 9.32
CA ASP A 136 7.46 11.15 9.92
C ASP A 136 6.57 12.33 9.50
N GLY A 137 5.26 12.07 9.35
CA GLY A 137 4.27 13.05 8.89
C GLY A 137 4.21 13.27 7.37
N VAL A 138 5.12 12.68 6.59
CA VAL A 138 5.11 12.75 5.13
C VAL A 138 4.22 11.65 4.55
N PRO A 139 3.27 11.96 3.64
CA PRO A 139 2.41 10.96 3.04
C PRO A 139 3.19 9.89 2.25
N VAL A 140 2.94 8.62 2.57
CA VAL A 140 3.42 7.44 1.85
C VAL A 140 2.32 6.87 0.97
N ALA A 141 1.09 6.83 1.50
CA ALA A 141 -0.08 6.41 0.75
C ALA A 141 -1.38 7.02 1.29
N ASN A 142 -2.37 7.11 0.42
CA ASN A 142 -3.75 7.44 0.76
C ASN A 142 -4.67 6.29 0.35
N ILE A 143 -5.60 5.96 1.21
CA ILE A 143 -6.62 4.94 1.01
C ILE A 143 -7.99 5.60 1.02
N SER A 144 -8.81 5.37 -0.04
CA SER A 144 -10.14 5.97 -0.13
C SER A 144 -11.11 5.14 -0.99
N LYS A 145 -12.33 4.99 -0.50
CA LYS A 145 -13.47 4.44 -1.28
C LYS A 145 -13.94 5.36 -2.40
N ARG A 146 -13.61 6.65 -2.32
CA ARG A 146 -14.17 7.68 -3.22
C ARG A 146 -13.56 7.66 -4.61
N TRP A 147 -12.39 7.03 -4.77
CA TRP A 147 -11.68 7.11 -6.05
C TRP A 147 -12.18 6.17 -7.13
N PHE A 148 -12.84 5.09 -6.72
CA PHE A 148 -13.38 4.12 -7.64
C PHE A 148 -14.88 3.93 -7.38
N ARG A 149 -15.69 3.93 -8.47
CA ARG A 149 -17.13 3.68 -8.39
C ARG A 149 -17.46 2.18 -8.49
N VAL A 150 -16.54 1.34 -8.09
CA VAL A 150 -16.73 -0.11 -8.09
C VAL A 150 -17.21 -0.50 -6.71
N ARG A 151 -18.34 -1.21 -6.67
CA ARG A 151 -18.95 -1.65 -5.42
C ARG A 151 -18.00 -2.58 -4.65
N ASP A 152 -18.01 -2.43 -3.32
CA ASP A 152 -17.21 -3.23 -2.40
C ASP A 152 -15.71 -3.20 -2.74
N SER A 153 -15.19 -2.01 -3.06
CA SER A 153 -13.78 -1.77 -3.35
C SER A 153 -13.31 -0.41 -2.88
N TYR A 154 -12.01 -0.27 -2.71
CA TYR A 154 -11.36 0.99 -2.35
C TYR A 154 -10.06 1.17 -3.13
N GLY A 155 -9.62 2.42 -3.25
CA GLY A 155 -8.38 2.79 -3.92
C GLY A 155 -7.24 2.98 -2.95
N VAL A 156 -6.04 2.62 -3.38
CA VAL A 156 -4.76 2.91 -2.72
C VAL A 156 -3.90 3.72 -3.67
N ALA A 157 -3.61 4.98 -3.30
CA ALA A 157 -2.65 5.80 -4.03
C ALA A 157 -1.32 5.79 -3.25
N VAL A 158 -0.28 5.28 -3.88
CA VAL A 158 1.07 5.17 -3.34
C VAL A 158 1.90 6.34 -3.84
N ALA A 159 2.60 7.04 -2.94
CA ALA A 159 3.46 8.16 -3.30
C ALA A 159 4.66 7.69 -4.14
N PRO A 160 5.22 8.56 -5.00
CA PRO A 160 6.38 8.24 -5.81
C PRO A 160 7.56 7.74 -4.97
N GLY A 161 8.30 6.74 -5.48
CA GLY A 161 9.51 6.21 -4.84
C GLY A 161 9.27 5.32 -3.61
N GLN A 162 8.02 4.98 -3.31
CA GLN A 162 7.69 4.01 -2.26
C GLN A 162 7.70 2.58 -2.80
N ASP A 163 7.81 1.62 -1.90
CA ASP A 163 7.69 0.19 -2.20
C ASP A 163 6.20 -0.20 -2.27
N ASP A 164 5.65 -0.26 -3.48
CA ASP A 164 4.23 -0.51 -3.72
C ASP A 164 3.78 -1.84 -3.11
N ALA A 165 4.58 -2.90 -3.25
CA ALA A 165 4.25 -4.21 -2.68
C ALA A 165 4.17 -4.17 -1.15
N LEU A 166 5.08 -3.44 -0.49
CA LEU A 166 5.06 -3.25 0.96
C LEU A 166 3.85 -2.42 1.40
N VAL A 167 3.53 -1.32 0.71
CA VAL A 167 2.38 -0.47 1.04
C VAL A 167 1.07 -1.25 0.88
N LEU A 168 0.91 -2.00 -0.19
CA LEU A 168 -0.26 -2.85 -0.42
C LEU A 168 -0.35 -3.95 0.64
N ALA A 169 0.77 -4.58 1.00
CA ALA A 169 0.83 -5.57 2.08
C ALA A 169 0.42 -4.97 3.44
N VAL A 170 0.87 -3.76 3.76
CA VAL A 170 0.44 -3.02 4.97
C VAL A 170 -1.07 -2.80 4.96
N THR A 171 -1.63 -2.38 3.83
CA THR A 171 -3.08 -2.16 3.67
C THR A 171 -3.87 -3.45 3.92
N VAL A 172 -3.44 -4.56 3.32
CA VAL A 172 -4.05 -5.90 3.54
C VAL A 172 -3.94 -6.35 5.00
N CYS A 173 -2.80 -6.07 5.67
CA CYS A 173 -2.64 -6.36 7.11
C CYS A 173 -3.61 -5.54 7.96
N ILE A 174 -3.80 -4.26 7.65
CA ILE A 174 -4.73 -3.38 8.38
C ILE A 174 -6.16 -3.89 8.24
N ASP A 175 -6.60 -4.24 7.03
CA ASP A 175 -7.91 -4.83 6.79
C ASP A 175 -8.12 -6.08 7.63
N HIS A 176 -7.15 -7.00 7.62
CA HIS A 176 -7.23 -8.25 8.39
C HIS A 176 -7.26 -8.04 9.92
N LEU A 177 -6.60 -7.00 10.43
CA LEU A 177 -6.58 -6.69 11.86
C LEU A 177 -7.81 -5.87 12.30
N THR A 178 -8.67 -5.50 11.36
CA THR A 178 -9.86 -4.69 11.59
C THR A 178 -11.15 -5.52 11.49
N ASP A 179 -11.13 -6.61 10.71
CA ASP A 179 -12.21 -7.60 10.59
C ASP A 179 -12.31 -8.46 11.88
#